data_e66d5e6b2c3536e42d8d511557ca153a
#
_entry.id   e66d5e6b2c3536e42d8d511557ca153a
#
_cell.length_a   1.000
_cell.length_b   1.000
_cell.length_c   1.000
_cell.angle_alpha   90.00
_cell.angle_beta   90.00
_cell.angle_gamma   90.00
#
_symmetry.space_group_name_H-M   'P 1'
#
loop_
_entity.id
_entity.type
_entity.pdbx_description
1 polymer ?
#
loop_
_entity_poly.entity_id
_entity_poly.type
_entity_poly.pdbx_seq_one_letter_code
_entity_poly.pdbx_strand_id
1 'polypeptide(L)'
;KDAVSDIDGQSPVIKQQVQRIVKDIERQLNDQSGWDNFAEHFNNTCNGFFDRLIEKHPKLTNSDLRLCAYIRLNLSTKEIASLMNVSSSSVEMAKYRLRKKLELDESIALPYYLTEVIATLKSFVND
;
A
#
# COMPACT_ATOMS: atom_id res chain seq x y z
N LYS A 1 7.49 -17.61 31.35
CA LYS A 1 7.41 -17.38 30.82
C LYS A 1 7.66 -17.05 30.23
N ASP A 2 7.63 -16.72 30.09
CA ASP A 2 7.78 -16.29 29.41
C ASP A 2 8.05 -16.31 28.51
N ALA A 3 8.19 -16.71 28.33
CA ALA A 3 8.60 -16.67 27.37
C ALA A 3 8.11 -17.10 26.43
N VAL A 4 7.53 -17.61 26.58
CA VAL A 4 7.18 -17.93 25.82
C VAL A 4 6.55 -17.63 25.34
N SER A 5 6.33 -17.34 25.84
CA SER A 5 5.83 -17.01 25.56
C SER A 5 5.77 -16.54 24.79
N ASP A 6 5.93 -16.56 24.55
CA ASP A 6 5.94 -16.10 23.78
C ASP A 6 5.54 -16.37 22.83
N ILE A 7 4.84 -16.56 23.55
CA ILE A 7 3.88 -16.57 22.65
C ILE A 7 4.36 -16.90 21.40
N ASP A 8 3.95 -17.32 20.58
CA ASP A 8 4.59 -17.51 19.38
C ASP A 8 6.01 -17.92 19.57
N GLY A 9 6.44 -18.25 20.76
CA GLY A 9 7.78 -18.67 21.05
C GLY A 9 8.83 -17.59 20.97
N GLN A 10 8.43 -16.34 20.80
CA GLN A 10 9.37 -15.24 20.69
C GLN A 10 9.63 -14.63 22.06
N SER A 11 10.89 -14.29 22.31
CA SER A 11 11.23 -13.59 23.53
C SER A 11 10.79 -12.14 23.44
N PRO A 12 10.55 -11.48 24.58
CA PRO A 12 10.19 -10.06 24.57
C PRO A 12 11.25 -9.20 23.88
N VAL A 13 12.54 -9.58 23.99
CA VAL A 13 13.60 -8.81 23.35
C VAL A 13 13.49 -8.87 21.85
N ILE A 14 13.25 -10.06 21.32
CA ILE A 14 13.11 -10.21 19.87
C ILE A 14 11.89 -9.45 19.38
N LYS A 15 10.78 -9.52 20.13
CA LYS A 15 9.58 -8.81 19.77
C LYS A 15 9.81 -7.30 19.73
N GLN A 16 10.55 -6.78 20.72
CA GLN A 16 10.87 -5.37 20.74
C GLN A 16 11.75 -4.96 19.56
N GLN A 17 12.70 -5.82 19.19
CA GLN A 17 13.57 -5.53 18.07
C GLN A 17 12.78 -5.49 16.77
N VAL A 18 11.84 -6.44 16.59
CA VAL A 18 11.00 -6.46 15.41
C VAL A 18 10.14 -5.20 15.35
N GLN A 19 9.55 -4.81 16.48
CA GLN A 19 8.73 -3.62 16.52
C GLN A 19 9.53 -2.37 16.20
N ARG A 20 10.78 -2.33 16.64
CA ARG A 20 11.64 -1.19 16.35
C ARG A 20 11.93 -1.10 14.87
N ILE A 21 12.20 -2.24 14.24
CA ILE A 21 12.45 -2.28 12.80
C ILE A 21 11.21 -1.84 12.04
N VAL A 22 10.04 -2.32 12.45
CA VAL A 22 8.80 -1.93 11.81
C VAL A 22 8.58 -0.42 11.92
N LYS A 23 8.84 0.14 13.10
CA LYS A 23 8.67 1.58 13.28
C LYS A 23 9.65 2.38 12.44
N ASP A 24 10.87 1.88 12.28
CA ASP A 24 11.85 2.55 11.42
C ASP A 24 11.38 2.56 9.98
N ILE A 25 10.85 1.43 9.52
CA ILE A 25 10.32 1.36 8.16
C ILE A 25 9.14 2.31 7.99
N GLU A 26 8.23 2.33 8.96
CA GLU A 26 7.08 3.23 8.92
C GLU A 26 7.53 4.68 8.84
N ARG A 27 8.55 5.03 9.63
CA ARG A 27 9.04 6.39 9.63
C ARG A 27 9.64 6.76 8.30
N GLN A 28 10.41 5.85 7.70
CA GLN A 28 11.01 6.09 6.41
C GLN A 28 9.96 6.25 5.31
N LEU A 29 8.93 5.44 5.35
CA LEU A 29 7.87 5.52 4.35
C LEU A 29 6.98 6.74 4.52
N ASN A 30 6.86 7.25 5.75
CA ASN A 30 6.07 8.43 6.01
C ASN A 30 6.84 9.71 5.79
N ASP A 31 8.16 9.64 5.76
CA ASP A 31 9.00 10.76 5.39
C ASP A 31 8.95 10.94 3.88
N GLN A 32 8.94 12.20 3.43
CA GLN A 32 8.76 12.47 2.01
C GLN A 32 9.86 11.81 1.16
N SER A 33 11.12 11.92 1.60
CA SER A 33 12.21 11.34 0.82
C SER A 33 12.14 9.82 0.81
N GLY A 34 11.72 9.21 1.91
CA GLY A 34 11.55 7.77 1.97
C GLY A 34 10.46 7.30 1.04
N TRP A 35 9.35 8.02 1.00
CA TRP A 35 8.28 7.70 0.09
C TRP A 35 8.72 7.87 -1.37
N ASP A 36 9.43 8.95 -1.68
CA ASP A 36 9.87 9.18 -3.05
C ASP A 36 10.76 8.04 -3.55
N ASN A 37 11.69 7.59 -2.71
CA ASN A 37 12.56 6.47 -3.07
C ASN A 37 11.77 5.19 -3.27
N PHE A 38 10.83 4.92 -2.37
CA PHE A 38 9.98 3.73 -2.50
C PHE A 38 9.14 3.81 -3.76
N ALA A 39 8.54 4.96 -4.03
CA ALA A 39 7.65 5.13 -5.17
C ALA A 39 8.39 4.92 -6.48
N GLU A 40 9.57 5.48 -6.59
CA GLU A 40 10.36 5.32 -7.80
C GLU A 40 10.72 3.85 -8.04
N HIS A 41 11.17 3.19 -6.99
CA HIS A 41 11.52 1.78 -7.08
C HIS A 41 10.31 0.91 -7.41
N PHE A 42 9.20 1.18 -6.73
CA PHE A 42 7.96 0.43 -6.96
C PHE A 42 7.44 0.65 -8.37
N ASN A 43 7.48 1.89 -8.85
CA ASN A 43 7.03 2.21 -10.19
C ASN A 43 7.86 1.47 -11.23
N ASN A 44 9.17 1.43 -11.06
CA ASN A 44 10.04 0.72 -11.98
C ASN A 44 9.82 -0.78 -11.94
N THR A 45 9.64 -1.32 -10.74
CA THR A 45 9.45 -2.76 -10.56
C THR A 45 8.11 -3.22 -11.12
N CYS A 46 7.09 -2.38 -11.01
CA CYS A 46 5.74 -2.73 -11.42
C CYS A 46 5.34 -2.11 -12.75
N ASN A 47 6.29 -1.95 -13.65
CA ASN A 47 6.05 -1.55 -15.05
C ASN A 47 5.33 -0.21 -15.16
N GLY A 48 5.70 0.76 -14.35
CA GLY A 48 5.11 2.08 -14.42
C GLY A 48 3.72 2.14 -13.84
N PHE A 49 3.51 1.43 -12.74
CA PHE A 49 2.21 1.38 -12.10
C PHE A 49 1.62 2.76 -11.82
N PHE A 50 2.43 3.64 -11.20
CA PHE A 50 1.93 4.98 -10.86
C PHE A 50 1.67 5.80 -12.11
N ASP A 51 2.55 5.71 -13.09
CA ASP A 51 2.39 6.47 -14.33
C ASP A 51 1.09 6.09 -15.03
N ARG A 52 0.81 4.80 -15.09
CA ARG A 52 -0.39 4.32 -15.76
C ARG A 52 -1.64 4.67 -14.96
N LEU A 53 -1.54 4.60 -13.64
CA LEU A 53 -2.65 4.93 -12.78
C LEU A 53 -3.00 6.41 -12.89
N ILE A 54 -1.99 7.28 -12.88
CA ILE A 54 -2.19 8.72 -12.99
C ILE A 54 -2.77 9.07 -14.36
N GLU A 55 -2.29 8.41 -15.39
CA GLU A 55 -2.78 8.67 -16.73
C GLU A 55 -4.27 8.35 -16.84
N LYS A 56 -4.69 7.25 -16.22
CA LYS A 56 -6.08 6.84 -16.28
C LYS A 56 -6.95 7.60 -15.29
N HIS A 57 -6.38 8.03 -14.17
CA HIS A 57 -7.10 8.70 -13.11
C HIS A 57 -6.31 9.91 -12.63
N PRO A 58 -6.33 11.00 -13.40
CA PRO A 58 -5.50 12.16 -13.07
C PRO A 58 -5.90 12.89 -11.80
N LYS A 59 -7.05 12.57 -11.22
CA LYS A 59 -7.49 13.24 -10.00
C LYS A 59 -6.93 12.64 -8.73
N LEU A 60 -6.18 11.54 -8.83
CA LEU A 60 -5.64 10.90 -7.64
C LEU A 60 -4.59 11.76 -6.98
N THR A 61 -4.67 11.85 -5.66
CA THR A 61 -3.69 12.59 -4.87
C THR A 61 -2.52 11.66 -4.52
N ASN A 62 -1.46 12.24 -3.93
CA ASN A 62 -0.33 11.44 -3.47
C ASN A 62 -0.77 10.41 -2.43
N SER A 63 -1.69 10.79 -1.53
CA SER A 63 -2.20 9.84 -0.55
C SER A 63 -2.96 8.71 -1.23
N ASP A 64 -3.72 9.03 -2.27
CA ASP A 64 -4.44 8.00 -3.03
C ASP A 64 -3.46 7.03 -3.68
N LEU A 65 -2.39 7.56 -4.27
CA LEU A 65 -1.39 6.72 -4.93
C LEU A 65 -0.68 5.83 -3.92
N ARG A 66 -0.39 6.36 -2.75
CA ARG A 66 0.23 5.59 -1.68
C ARG A 66 -0.67 4.43 -1.26
N LEU A 67 -1.95 4.73 -1.08
CA LEU A 67 -2.93 3.70 -0.74
C LEU A 67 -3.02 2.63 -1.82
N CYS A 68 -3.03 3.05 -3.08
CA CYS A 68 -3.07 2.12 -4.21
C CYS A 68 -1.87 1.17 -4.19
N ALA A 69 -0.68 1.70 -3.92
CA ALA A 69 0.52 0.88 -3.87
C ALA A 69 0.43 -0.18 -2.77
N TYR A 70 -0.03 0.22 -1.59
CA TYR A 70 -0.14 -0.72 -0.48
C TYR A 70 -1.18 -1.79 -0.78
N ILE A 71 -2.29 -1.41 -1.39
CA ILE A 71 -3.32 -2.38 -1.77
C ILE A 71 -2.77 -3.34 -2.84
N ARG A 72 -2.03 -2.81 -3.80
CA ARG A 72 -1.41 -3.62 -4.84
C ARG A 72 -0.45 -4.65 -4.26
N LEU A 73 0.19 -4.32 -3.15
CA LEU A 73 1.09 -5.22 -2.44
C LEU A 73 0.34 -6.21 -1.55
N ASN A 74 -0.97 -6.17 -1.54
CA ASN A 74 -1.83 -7.06 -0.76
C ASN A 74 -1.67 -6.90 0.74
N LEU A 75 -1.41 -5.67 1.17
CA LEU A 75 -1.34 -5.39 2.60
C LEU A 75 -2.74 -5.32 3.18
N SER A 76 -2.88 -5.78 4.41
CA SER A 76 -4.16 -5.73 5.10
C SER A 76 -4.48 -4.31 5.53
N THR A 77 -5.75 -4.08 5.87
CA THR A 77 -6.18 -2.78 6.37
C THR A 77 -5.36 -2.36 7.58
N LYS A 78 -5.07 -3.29 8.48
CA LYS A 78 -4.27 -2.99 9.67
C LYS A 78 -2.85 -2.60 9.30
N GLU A 79 -2.26 -3.31 8.35
CA GLU A 79 -0.90 -3.01 7.91
C GLU A 79 -0.84 -1.64 7.25
N ILE A 80 -1.81 -1.34 6.42
CA ILE A 80 -1.87 -0.03 5.77
C ILE A 80 -2.05 1.08 6.80
N ALA A 81 -2.93 0.85 7.78
CA ALA A 81 -3.16 1.83 8.83
C ALA A 81 -1.87 2.13 9.57
N SER A 82 -1.10 1.10 9.86
CA SER A 82 0.18 1.26 10.54
C SER A 82 1.15 2.08 9.70
N LEU A 83 1.28 1.73 8.43
CA LEU A 83 2.22 2.43 7.54
C LEU A 83 1.82 3.87 7.29
N MET A 84 0.53 4.17 7.23
CA MET A 84 0.06 5.52 6.99
C MET A 84 -0.16 6.30 8.29
N ASN A 85 0.05 5.63 9.42
CA ASN A 85 -0.08 6.25 10.74
C ASN A 85 -1.48 6.80 10.97
N VAL A 86 -2.48 6.00 10.64
CA VAL A 86 -3.88 6.35 10.84
C VAL A 86 -4.60 5.13 11.40
N SER A 87 -5.89 5.29 11.74
CA SER A 87 -6.68 4.20 12.26
C SER A 87 -7.15 3.29 11.13
N SER A 88 -7.53 2.06 11.48
CA SER A 88 -8.07 1.13 10.49
C SER A 88 -9.36 1.67 9.88
N SER A 89 -10.19 2.33 10.68
CA SER A 89 -11.42 2.89 10.13
C SER A 89 -11.13 4.01 9.15
N SER A 90 -10.05 4.78 9.38
CA SER A 90 -9.64 5.79 8.40
C SER A 90 -9.24 5.16 7.08
N VAL A 91 -8.55 4.02 7.14
CA VAL A 91 -8.18 3.31 5.92
C VAL A 91 -9.40 2.80 5.18
N GLU A 92 -10.39 2.26 5.92
CA GLU A 92 -11.61 1.79 5.29
C GLU A 92 -12.34 2.92 4.58
N MET A 93 -12.41 4.08 5.22
CA MET A 93 -13.03 5.24 4.59
C MET A 93 -12.24 5.70 3.36
N ALA A 94 -10.92 5.66 3.46
CA ALA A 94 -10.06 6.05 2.35
C ALA A 94 -10.27 5.10 1.16
N LYS A 95 -10.37 3.80 1.44
CA LYS A 95 -10.65 2.82 0.38
C LYS A 95 -11.99 3.09 -0.30
N TYR A 96 -12.99 3.42 0.50
CA TYR A 96 -14.31 3.71 -0.02
C TYR A 96 -14.27 4.91 -0.97
N ARG A 97 -13.58 5.99 -0.54
CA ARG A 97 -13.45 7.17 -1.38
C ARG A 97 -12.62 6.90 -2.62
N LEU A 98 -11.58 6.08 -2.47
CA LEU A 98 -10.74 5.71 -3.60
C LEU A 98 -11.54 4.97 -4.66
N ARG A 99 -12.39 4.02 -4.24
CA ARG A 99 -13.23 3.30 -5.19
C ARG A 99 -14.10 4.25 -5.99
N LYS A 100 -14.59 5.28 -5.34
CA LYS A 100 -15.42 6.28 -6.03
C LYS A 100 -14.60 7.10 -7.02
N LYS A 101 -13.38 7.48 -6.63
CA LYS A 101 -12.50 8.21 -7.54
C LYS A 101 -12.14 7.39 -8.76
N LEU A 102 -11.98 6.09 -8.57
CA LEU A 102 -11.65 5.17 -9.66
C LEU A 102 -12.90 4.77 -10.45
N GLU A 103 -14.07 5.18 -10.01
CA GLU A 103 -15.36 4.88 -10.64
C GLU A 103 -15.56 3.38 -10.80
N LEU A 104 -15.28 2.64 -9.73
CA LEU A 104 -15.39 1.19 -9.76
C LEU A 104 -16.80 0.72 -9.38
N ASP A 105 -17.27 -0.27 -10.12
CA ASP A 105 -18.46 -1.00 -9.77
C ASP A 105 -18.20 -1.75 -8.46
N GLU A 106 -19.24 -1.89 -7.63
CA GLU A 106 -19.11 -2.56 -6.35
C GLU A 106 -18.68 -4.02 -6.50
N SER A 107 -18.96 -4.61 -7.65
CA SER A 107 -18.60 -6.00 -7.89
C SER A 107 -17.12 -6.20 -8.16
N ILE A 108 -16.36 -5.12 -8.37
CA ILE A 108 -14.94 -5.24 -8.72
C ILE A 108 -14.11 -5.00 -7.47
N ALA A 109 -13.28 -6.00 -7.12
CA ALA A 109 -12.37 -5.86 -5.99
C ALA A 109 -11.25 -4.88 -6.32
N LEU A 110 -10.91 -4.05 -5.35
CA LEU A 110 -9.91 -3.01 -5.56
C LEU A 110 -8.54 -3.60 -5.93
N PRO A 111 -8.04 -4.63 -5.23
CA PRO A 111 -6.75 -5.21 -5.63
C PRO A 111 -6.75 -5.77 -7.05
N TYR A 112 -7.86 -6.36 -7.45
CA TYR A 112 -7.99 -6.89 -8.80
C TYR A 112 -7.89 -5.77 -9.84
N TYR A 113 -8.60 -4.66 -9.60
CA TYR A 113 -8.58 -3.55 -10.52
C TYR A 113 -7.18 -2.96 -10.66
N LEU A 114 -6.48 -2.80 -9.54
CA LEU A 114 -5.15 -2.21 -9.55
C LEU A 114 -4.16 -3.09 -10.31
N THR A 115 -4.38 -4.41 -10.29
CA THR A 115 -3.57 -5.32 -11.10
C THR A 115 -3.95 -5.20 -12.57
N GLU A 116 -5.24 -5.11 -12.86
CA GLU A 116 -5.73 -5.04 -14.23
C GLU A 116 -5.31 -3.77 -14.95
N VAL A 117 -5.21 -2.66 -14.23
CA VAL A 117 -4.78 -1.41 -14.83
C VAL A 117 -3.44 -1.59 -15.52
N ILE A 118 -2.50 -2.27 -14.85
CA ILE A 118 -1.18 -2.51 -15.42
C ILE A 118 -1.28 -3.45 -16.62
N ALA A 119 -2.03 -4.53 -16.48
CA ALA A 119 -2.15 -5.52 -17.54
C ALA A 119 -2.81 -4.92 -18.77
N THR A 120 -3.89 -4.15 -18.56
CA THR A 120 -4.62 -3.55 -19.66
C THR A 120 -3.75 -2.58 -20.45
N LEU A 121 -3.07 -1.67 -19.75
CA LEU A 121 -2.22 -0.69 -20.40
C LEU A 121 -1.04 -1.35 -21.08
N LYS A 122 -0.50 -2.40 -20.46
CA LYS A 122 0.59 -3.14 -21.07
C LYS A 122 0.16 -3.79 -22.37
N SER A 123 -1.00 -4.43 -22.38
CA SER A 123 -1.53 -5.04 -23.57
C SER A 123 -1.78 -4.00 -24.66
N PHE A 124 -2.33 -2.87 -24.27
CA PHE A 124 -2.63 -1.80 -25.20
C PHE A 124 -1.35 -1.27 -25.86
N VAL A 125 -0.31 -1.09 -25.06
CA VAL A 125 0.94 -0.56 -25.56
C VAL A 125 1.63 -1.54 -26.51
N ASN A 126 1.48 -2.83 -26.25
CA ASN A 126 2.11 -3.85 -27.06
C ASN A 126 1.38 -4.09 -28.38
N ASP A 127 0.17 -3.62 -28.47
CA ASP A 127 -0.59 -3.71 -29.70
C ASP A 127 -0.17 -2.62 -30.67
#